data_90aeaddc5c16f51742865634a6fa5306
#
_entry.id   90aeaddc5c16f51742865634a6fa5306
#
_cell.length_a   1.000
_cell.length_b   1.000
_cell.length_c   1.000
_cell.angle_alpha   90.00
_cell.angle_beta   90.00
_cell.angle_gamma   90.00
#
_symmetry.space_group_name_H-M   'P 1'
#
loop_
_entity.id
_entity.type
_entity.pdbx_description
1 polymer ?
#
loop_
_entity_poly.entity_id
_entity_poly.type
_entity_poly.pdbx_seq_one_letter_code
_entity_poly.pdbx_strand_id
1 'polypeptide(L)'
;QRQMCIRDSIDDDRISLEKVNKELAEAQKTIEEQHDKYLRLSAEFDNYRKRTMKEKAELIKNGGEKAITAILPILDDLERAVKTSETSDDVKAMREGIELIYNKFLKVLNQEGLQKIETDGENFDTDYHEAIALVPAPSEEKKGKILDCVQTGYKLNDKVIRHAKVVVAQ
;
A
#
# COMPACT_ATOMS: atom_id res chain seq x y z
N GLN A 1 13.02 -45.75 -72.21
CA GLN A 1 13.73 -45.29 -70.99
C GLN A 1 13.44 -43.80 -70.66
N ARG A 2 13.45 -42.83 -71.56
CA ARG A 2 13.16 -41.42 -71.32
C ARG A 2 11.73 -41.16 -70.83
N GLN A 3 10.72 -41.86 -71.36
CA GLN A 3 9.32 -41.70 -70.93
C GLN A 3 9.04 -42.23 -69.51
N MET A 4 9.80 -43.22 -69.06
CA MET A 4 9.67 -43.83 -67.75
C MET A 4 10.28 -42.90 -66.68
N CYS A 5 11.45 -42.31 -66.90
CA CYS A 5 12.07 -41.32 -65.99
C CYS A 5 11.24 -40.01 -65.77
N ILE A 6 10.53 -39.56 -66.84
CA ILE A 6 9.66 -38.40 -66.75
C ILE A 6 8.40 -38.71 -65.91
N ARG A 7 7.84 -39.89 -66.02
CA ARG A 7 6.67 -40.34 -65.31
C ARG A 7 6.96 -40.49 -63.79
N ASP A 8 8.12 -41.07 -63.45
CA ASP A 8 8.56 -41.25 -62.07
C ASP A 8 8.84 -39.88 -61.39
N SER A 9 9.43 -38.92 -62.12
CA SER A 9 9.62 -37.51 -61.59
C SER A 9 8.30 -36.80 -61.36
N ILE A 10 7.30 -36.93 -62.20
CA ILE A 10 5.97 -36.32 -62.04
C ILE A 10 5.23 -36.93 -60.86
N ASP A 11 5.36 -38.23 -60.60
CA ASP A 11 4.72 -38.90 -59.45
C ASP A 11 5.38 -38.47 -58.12
N ASP A 12 6.72 -38.32 -58.07
CA ASP A 12 7.45 -37.80 -56.92
C ASP A 12 7.07 -36.35 -56.60
N ASP A 13 6.96 -35.48 -57.63
CA ASP A 13 6.52 -34.09 -57.47
C ASP A 13 5.07 -34.02 -56.96
N ARG A 14 4.17 -34.90 -57.44
CA ARG A 14 2.79 -34.98 -56.98
C ARG A 14 2.69 -35.38 -55.51
N ILE A 15 3.46 -36.40 -55.07
CA ILE A 15 3.52 -36.85 -53.68
C ILE A 15 4.04 -35.72 -52.77
N SER A 16 5.08 -35.01 -53.22
CA SER A 16 5.63 -33.87 -52.50
C SER A 16 4.61 -32.74 -52.36
N LEU A 17 3.85 -32.45 -53.39
CA LEU A 17 2.80 -31.42 -53.41
C LEU A 17 1.62 -31.77 -52.49
N GLU A 18 1.20 -33.03 -52.45
CA GLU A 18 0.18 -33.51 -51.52
C GLU A 18 0.62 -33.40 -50.07
N LYS A 19 1.89 -33.72 -49.77
CA LYS A 19 2.48 -33.57 -48.43
C LYS A 19 2.51 -32.11 -47.96
N VAL A 20 2.99 -31.19 -48.82
CA VAL A 20 3.03 -29.76 -48.52
C VAL A 20 1.62 -29.19 -48.32
N ASN A 21 0.65 -29.58 -49.13
CA ASN A 21 -0.74 -29.15 -48.96
C ASN A 21 -1.35 -29.64 -47.64
N LYS A 22 -1.02 -30.84 -47.18
CA LYS A 22 -1.45 -31.36 -45.89
C LYS A 22 -0.82 -30.57 -44.73
N GLU A 23 0.48 -30.33 -44.80
CA GLU A 23 1.19 -29.51 -43.79
C GLU A 23 0.63 -28.08 -43.74
N LEU A 24 0.30 -27.49 -44.90
CA LEU A 24 -0.34 -26.19 -44.98
C LEU A 24 -1.72 -26.15 -44.30
N ALA A 25 -2.55 -27.16 -44.55
CA ALA A 25 -3.87 -27.26 -43.93
C ALA A 25 -3.78 -27.44 -42.40
N GLU A 26 -2.84 -28.26 -41.93
CA GLU A 26 -2.59 -28.43 -40.49
C GLU A 26 -2.07 -27.13 -39.84
N ALA A 27 -1.18 -26.40 -40.52
CA ALA A 27 -0.69 -25.10 -40.05
C ALA A 27 -1.80 -24.06 -40.00
N GLN A 28 -2.66 -23.98 -41.00
CA GLN A 28 -3.81 -23.07 -41.04
C GLN A 28 -4.78 -23.36 -39.89
N LYS A 29 -5.10 -24.63 -39.65
CA LYS A 29 -5.94 -25.03 -38.52
C LYS A 29 -5.34 -24.61 -37.15
N THR A 30 -4.03 -24.81 -37.02
CA THR A 30 -3.31 -24.41 -35.79
C THR A 30 -3.36 -22.90 -35.60
N ILE A 31 -3.21 -22.10 -36.66
CA ILE A 31 -3.31 -20.65 -36.63
C ILE A 31 -4.72 -20.20 -36.18
N GLU A 32 -5.78 -20.81 -36.73
CA GLU A 32 -7.16 -20.50 -36.32
C GLU A 32 -7.40 -20.81 -34.85
N GLU A 33 -6.97 -21.99 -34.38
CA GLU A 33 -7.07 -22.37 -32.97
C GLU A 33 -6.31 -21.44 -32.03
N GLN A 34 -5.12 -20.98 -32.44
CA GLN A 34 -4.34 -20.01 -31.65
C GLN A 34 -4.96 -18.64 -31.68
N HIS A 35 -5.53 -18.20 -32.80
CA HIS A 35 -6.22 -16.94 -32.93
C HIS A 35 -7.46 -16.88 -32.02
N ASP A 36 -8.26 -17.94 -32.00
CA ASP A 36 -9.43 -18.03 -31.10
C ASP A 36 -9.02 -18.00 -29.62
N LYS A 37 -7.97 -18.73 -29.26
CA LYS A 37 -7.40 -18.67 -27.89
C LYS A 37 -6.93 -17.28 -27.54
N TYR A 38 -6.26 -16.60 -28.46
CA TYR A 38 -5.79 -15.22 -28.25
C TYR A 38 -6.95 -14.24 -28.06
N LEU A 39 -7.99 -14.31 -28.88
CA LEU A 39 -9.18 -13.45 -28.74
C LEU A 39 -9.86 -13.65 -27.40
N ARG A 40 -10.02 -14.92 -26.99
CA ARG A 40 -10.61 -15.23 -25.67
C ARG A 40 -9.77 -14.71 -24.53
N LEU A 41 -8.45 -14.95 -24.57
CA LEU A 41 -7.53 -14.46 -23.55
C LEU A 41 -7.50 -12.93 -23.48
N SER A 42 -7.54 -12.25 -24.62
CA SER A 42 -7.63 -10.78 -24.69
C SER A 42 -8.91 -10.26 -24.02
N ALA A 43 -10.05 -10.88 -24.29
CA ALA A 43 -11.31 -10.51 -23.66
C ALA A 43 -11.31 -10.77 -22.13
N GLU A 44 -10.74 -11.91 -21.70
CA GLU A 44 -10.57 -12.22 -20.27
C GLU A 44 -9.65 -11.19 -19.58
N PHE A 45 -8.56 -10.79 -20.24
CA PHE A 45 -7.64 -9.78 -19.71
C PHE A 45 -8.31 -8.40 -19.58
N ASP A 46 -9.09 -7.97 -20.56
CA ASP A 46 -9.84 -6.72 -20.48
C ASP A 46 -10.87 -6.72 -19.33
N ASN A 47 -11.57 -7.84 -19.14
CA ASN A 47 -12.49 -8.01 -18.03
C ASN A 47 -11.76 -8.00 -16.68
N TYR A 48 -10.63 -8.68 -16.58
CA TYR A 48 -9.77 -8.66 -15.40
C TYR A 48 -9.30 -7.25 -15.06
N ARG A 49 -8.79 -6.52 -16.06
CA ARG A 49 -8.33 -5.14 -15.90
C ARG A 49 -9.45 -4.21 -15.39
N LYS A 50 -10.66 -4.30 -15.97
CA LYS A 50 -11.82 -3.52 -15.53
C LYS A 50 -12.21 -3.84 -14.09
N ARG A 51 -12.24 -5.12 -13.73
CA ARG A 51 -12.53 -5.57 -12.36
C ARG A 51 -11.50 -5.07 -11.37
N THR A 52 -10.20 -5.26 -11.67
CA THR A 52 -9.10 -4.80 -10.79
C THR A 52 -9.11 -3.28 -10.58
N MET A 53 -9.47 -2.50 -11.61
CA MET A 53 -9.63 -1.05 -11.44
C MET A 53 -10.76 -0.70 -10.47
N LYS A 54 -11.90 -1.39 -10.54
CA LYS A 54 -13.01 -1.18 -9.60
C LYS A 54 -12.62 -1.57 -8.17
N GLU A 55 -12.01 -2.75 -8.00
CA GLU A 55 -11.52 -3.23 -6.70
C GLU A 55 -10.51 -2.26 -6.07
N LYS A 56 -9.56 -1.73 -6.87
CA LYS A 56 -8.63 -0.70 -6.40
C LYS A 56 -9.33 0.59 -5.98
N ALA A 57 -10.31 1.05 -6.75
CA ALA A 57 -11.08 2.25 -6.41
C ALA A 57 -11.87 2.07 -5.10
N GLU A 58 -12.45 0.89 -4.89
CA GLU A 58 -13.16 0.54 -3.64
C GLU A 58 -12.21 0.45 -2.46
N LEU A 59 -11.02 -0.16 -2.64
CA LEU A 59 -9.98 -0.20 -1.60
C LEU A 59 -9.51 1.19 -1.19
N ILE A 60 -9.30 2.10 -2.15
CA ILE A 60 -8.92 3.48 -1.86
C ILE A 60 -10.04 4.21 -1.12
N LYS A 61 -11.31 4.03 -1.55
CA LYS A 61 -12.47 4.68 -0.94
C LYS A 61 -12.71 4.20 0.50
N ASN A 62 -12.57 2.91 0.74
CA ASN A 62 -12.93 2.27 2.00
C ASN A 62 -11.70 1.87 2.85
N GLY A 63 -10.47 2.19 2.40
CA GLY A 63 -9.24 1.79 3.08
C GLY A 63 -9.09 2.31 4.51
N GLY A 64 -9.80 3.39 4.86
CA GLY A 64 -9.85 3.93 6.23
C GLY A 64 -10.92 3.29 7.13
N GLU A 65 -11.81 2.43 6.61
CA GLU A 65 -12.97 1.91 7.34
C GLU A 65 -12.58 1.23 8.66
N LYS A 66 -11.56 0.37 8.61
CA LYS A 66 -11.07 -0.34 9.79
C LYS A 66 -10.57 0.61 10.88
N ALA A 67 -9.75 1.60 10.51
CA ALA A 67 -9.22 2.58 11.45
C ALA A 67 -10.32 3.49 12.01
N ILE A 68 -11.27 3.92 11.17
CA ILE A 68 -12.41 4.73 11.61
C ILE A 68 -13.27 3.92 12.59
N THR A 69 -13.61 2.67 12.27
CA THR A 69 -14.41 1.81 13.13
C THR A 69 -13.73 1.57 14.48
N ALA A 70 -12.41 1.42 14.50
CA ALA A 70 -11.64 1.26 15.74
C ALA A 70 -11.66 2.53 16.63
N ILE A 71 -11.83 3.72 16.05
CA ILE A 71 -11.86 4.99 16.75
C ILE A 71 -13.27 5.33 17.30
N LEU A 72 -14.35 4.82 16.69
CA LEU A 72 -15.72 5.16 17.11
C LEU A 72 -15.99 4.97 18.62
N PRO A 73 -15.54 3.88 19.30
CA PRO A 73 -15.74 3.73 20.74
C PRO A 73 -15.05 4.81 21.60
N ILE A 74 -14.01 5.46 21.04
CA ILE A 74 -13.31 6.56 21.72
C ILE A 74 -14.11 7.86 21.56
N LEU A 75 -14.72 8.05 20.40
CA LEU A 75 -15.64 9.15 20.15
C LEU A 75 -16.83 9.09 21.11
N ASP A 76 -17.41 7.90 21.32
CA ASP A 76 -18.50 7.68 22.29
C ASP A 76 -18.07 8.05 23.72
N ASP A 77 -16.85 7.65 24.11
CA ASP A 77 -16.29 7.99 25.42
C ASP A 77 -16.08 9.51 25.58
N LEU A 78 -15.61 10.19 24.51
CA LEU A 78 -15.47 11.66 24.49
C LEU A 78 -16.81 12.36 24.60
N GLU A 79 -17.83 11.92 23.85
CA GLU A 79 -19.19 12.48 23.96
C GLU A 79 -19.75 12.34 25.37
N ARG A 80 -19.51 11.19 26.00
CA ARG A 80 -19.91 10.98 27.41
C ARG A 80 -19.17 11.93 28.35
N ALA A 81 -17.86 12.11 28.16
CA ALA A 81 -17.06 13.04 28.98
C ALA A 81 -17.53 14.47 28.82
N VAL A 82 -17.85 14.93 27.62
CA VAL A 82 -18.41 16.27 27.36
C VAL A 82 -19.74 16.45 28.09
N LYS A 83 -20.68 15.50 27.99
CA LYS A 83 -21.97 15.56 28.70
C LYS A 83 -21.80 15.62 30.23
N THR A 84 -20.85 14.86 30.77
CA THR A 84 -20.56 14.84 32.20
C THR A 84 -19.94 16.18 32.63
N SER A 85 -19.12 16.82 31.78
CA SER A 85 -18.52 18.13 32.10
C SER A 85 -19.52 19.28 32.23
N GLU A 86 -20.69 19.14 31.60
CA GLU A 86 -21.77 20.15 31.74
C GLU A 86 -22.50 20.09 33.08
N THR A 87 -22.41 18.94 33.76
CA THR A 87 -23.17 18.66 35.00
C THR A 87 -22.31 18.51 36.26
N SER A 88 -20.99 18.38 36.11
CA SER A 88 -20.04 18.13 37.20
C SER A 88 -19.00 19.24 37.32
N ASP A 89 -18.85 19.78 38.53
CA ASP A 89 -17.79 20.75 38.85
C ASP A 89 -16.50 20.08 39.37
N ASP A 90 -16.44 18.74 39.40
CA ASP A 90 -15.25 18.01 39.85
C ASP A 90 -14.18 17.94 38.76
N VAL A 91 -13.31 18.94 38.75
CA VAL A 91 -12.18 19.08 37.82
C VAL A 91 -11.21 17.88 37.91
N LYS A 92 -11.05 17.29 39.11
CA LYS A 92 -10.12 16.17 39.31
C LYS A 92 -10.62 14.91 38.63
N ALA A 93 -11.88 14.56 38.88
CA ALA A 93 -12.51 13.40 38.26
C ALA A 93 -12.57 13.56 36.70
N MET A 94 -12.82 14.79 36.23
CA MET A 94 -12.82 15.10 34.80
C MET A 94 -11.44 14.88 34.16
N ARG A 95 -10.37 15.33 34.82
CA ARG A 95 -8.99 15.13 34.35
C ARG A 95 -8.64 13.65 34.27
N GLU A 96 -8.96 12.88 35.30
CA GLU A 96 -8.74 11.40 35.30
C GLU A 96 -9.52 10.73 34.18
N GLY A 97 -10.75 11.13 33.93
CA GLY A 97 -11.56 10.62 32.81
C GLY A 97 -10.95 10.90 31.42
N ILE A 98 -10.47 12.12 31.21
CA ILE A 98 -9.79 12.48 29.95
C ILE A 98 -8.49 11.71 29.78
N GLU A 99 -7.73 11.48 30.83
CA GLU A 99 -6.49 10.71 30.80
C GLU A 99 -6.75 9.24 30.42
N LEU A 100 -7.83 8.66 30.94
CA LEU A 100 -8.25 7.30 30.56
C LEU A 100 -8.63 7.20 29.08
N ILE A 101 -9.37 8.19 28.55
CA ILE A 101 -9.76 8.25 27.15
C ILE A 101 -8.52 8.41 26.26
N TYR A 102 -7.60 9.28 26.64
CA TYR A 102 -6.33 9.48 25.92
C TYR A 102 -5.50 8.20 25.85
N ASN A 103 -5.34 7.49 26.95
CA ASN A 103 -4.60 6.24 27.00
C ASN A 103 -5.28 5.14 26.17
N LYS A 104 -6.61 5.05 26.19
CA LYS A 104 -7.39 4.16 25.35
C LYS A 104 -7.18 4.49 23.86
N PHE A 105 -7.16 5.78 23.50
CA PHE A 105 -6.92 6.23 22.14
C PHE A 105 -5.54 5.83 21.62
N LEU A 106 -4.50 6.07 22.40
CA LEU A 106 -3.15 5.65 22.06
C LEU A 106 -3.06 4.14 21.86
N LYS A 107 -3.70 3.37 22.74
CA LYS A 107 -3.72 1.89 22.63
C LYS A 107 -4.39 1.40 21.36
N VAL A 108 -5.52 1.99 20.98
CA VAL A 108 -6.23 1.61 19.73
C VAL A 108 -5.39 1.97 18.51
N LEU A 109 -4.79 3.16 18.48
CA LEU A 109 -3.92 3.56 17.38
C LEU A 109 -2.67 2.66 17.25
N ASN A 110 -2.08 2.27 18.38
CA ASN A 110 -0.97 1.31 18.37
C ASN A 110 -1.37 -0.05 17.81
N GLN A 111 -2.58 -0.53 18.11
CA GLN A 111 -3.10 -1.79 17.55
C GLN A 111 -3.29 -1.72 16.02
N GLU A 112 -3.60 -0.53 15.50
CA GLU A 112 -3.67 -0.27 14.05
C GLU A 112 -2.30 0.03 13.42
N GLY A 113 -1.21 -0.13 14.20
CA GLY A 113 0.17 0.00 13.70
C GLY A 113 0.79 1.38 13.82
N LEU A 114 0.07 2.36 14.44
CA LEU A 114 0.64 3.68 14.70
C LEU A 114 1.65 3.62 15.85
N GLN A 115 2.84 4.15 15.63
CA GLN A 115 3.88 4.24 16.66
C GLN A 115 4.39 5.66 16.76
N LYS A 116 4.61 6.11 18.00
CA LYS A 116 5.25 7.40 18.28
C LYS A 116 6.74 7.31 17.92
N ILE A 117 7.27 8.36 17.32
CA ILE A 117 8.71 8.49 17.08
C ILE A 117 9.34 9.02 18.37
N GLU A 118 10.29 8.26 18.91
CA GLU A 118 11.05 8.68 20.09
C GLU A 118 11.97 9.85 19.72
N THR A 119 12.02 10.84 20.62
CA THR A 119 12.77 12.07 20.37
C THR A 119 13.64 12.47 21.55
N ASP A 120 13.38 11.93 22.75
CA ASP A 120 14.01 12.40 23.99
C ASP A 120 15.45 11.91 24.10
N GLY A 121 16.39 12.84 23.94
CA GLY A 121 17.82 12.55 24.01
C GLY A 121 18.41 11.77 22.84
N GLU A 122 17.59 11.47 21.82
CA GLU A 122 18.02 10.79 20.60
C GLU A 122 18.84 11.72 19.69
N ASN A 123 19.62 11.10 18.80
CA ASN A 123 20.33 11.83 17.75
C ASN A 123 19.34 12.32 16.71
N PHE A 124 19.59 13.50 16.15
CA PHE A 124 18.79 14.00 15.04
C PHE A 124 18.97 13.13 13.80
N ASP A 125 17.87 12.65 13.25
CA ASP A 125 17.81 11.85 12.03
C ASP A 125 16.78 12.47 11.07
N THR A 126 17.19 12.77 9.85
CA THR A 126 16.35 13.38 8.80
C THR A 126 15.22 12.48 8.33
N ASP A 127 15.32 11.17 8.50
CA ASP A 127 14.29 10.23 8.09
C ASP A 127 13.07 10.26 9.03
N TYR A 128 13.27 10.69 10.28
CA TYR A 128 12.23 10.70 11.33
C TYR A 128 11.92 12.09 11.88
N HIS A 129 12.88 13.04 11.80
CA HIS A 129 12.81 14.32 12.48
C HIS A 129 12.91 15.50 11.51
N GLU A 130 12.22 16.57 11.83
CA GLU A 130 12.29 17.88 11.18
C GLU A 130 12.83 18.90 12.19
N ALA A 131 14.04 19.41 11.98
CA ALA A 131 14.61 20.44 12.85
C ALA A 131 13.96 21.78 12.55
N ILE A 132 13.24 22.35 13.52
CA ILE A 132 12.59 23.66 13.40
C ILE A 132 13.45 24.78 13.98
N ALA A 133 14.34 24.46 14.93
CA ALA A 133 15.27 25.41 15.52
C ALA A 133 16.58 24.72 15.90
N LEU A 134 17.66 25.49 15.81
CA LEU A 134 18.97 25.10 16.31
C LEU A 134 19.29 26.02 17.50
N VAL A 135 19.68 25.43 18.62
CA VAL A 135 20.07 26.20 19.85
C VAL A 135 21.45 25.77 20.32
N PRO A 136 22.22 26.64 20.98
CA PRO A 136 23.52 26.27 21.51
C PRO A 136 23.41 25.05 22.43
N ALA A 137 24.30 24.06 22.25
CA ALA A 137 24.33 22.89 23.09
C ALA A 137 24.67 23.28 24.57
N PRO A 138 23.88 22.80 25.55
CA PRO A 138 24.20 23.03 26.97
C PRO A 138 25.48 22.29 27.41
N SER A 139 25.89 21.25 26.68
CA SER A 139 27.16 20.55 26.89
C SER A 139 27.60 19.92 25.56
N GLU A 140 28.90 19.64 25.40
CA GLU A 140 29.49 18.98 24.22
C GLU A 140 28.82 17.62 23.92
N GLU A 141 28.41 16.87 24.95
CA GLU A 141 27.75 15.56 24.83
C GLU A 141 26.34 15.63 24.23
N LYS A 142 25.72 16.80 24.25
CA LYS A 142 24.37 17.03 23.70
C LYS A 142 24.36 17.61 22.29
N LYS A 143 25.54 17.87 21.74
CA LYS A 143 25.69 18.40 20.39
C LYS A 143 25.15 17.40 19.36
N GLY A 144 24.27 17.86 18.45
CA GLY A 144 23.60 17.02 17.46
C GLY A 144 22.40 16.20 18.01
N LYS A 145 22.08 16.35 19.30
CA LYS A 145 20.94 15.67 19.92
C LYS A 145 19.68 16.54 19.93
N ILE A 146 18.56 15.89 20.02
CA ILE A 146 17.27 16.53 20.21
C ILE A 146 17.15 16.99 21.66
N LEU A 147 16.88 18.28 21.84
CA LEU A 147 16.69 18.90 23.16
C LEU A 147 15.22 19.00 23.55
N ASP A 148 14.34 19.23 22.57
CA ASP A 148 12.90 19.38 22.81
C ASP A 148 12.11 18.92 21.58
N CYS A 149 10.89 18.45 21.82
CA CYS A 149 9.96 18.02 20.79
C CYS A 149 8.71 18.90 20.79
N VAL A 150 8.64 19.82 19.84
CA VAL A 150 7.51 20.76 19.70
C VAL A 150 6.27 20.05 19.16
N GLN A 151 6.46 19.08 18.26
CA GLN A 151 5.36 18.28 17.71
C GLN A 151 5.79 16.83 17.55
N THR A 152 5.06 15.94 18.21
CA THR A 152 5.31 14.51 18.17
C THR A 152 5.20 13.97 16.75
N GLY A 153 6.19 13.18 16.32
CA GLY A 153 6.16 12.42 15.08
C GLY A 153 5.47 11.07 15.23
N TYR A 154 4.97 10.54 14.12
CA TYR A 154 4.35 9.21 14.10
C TYR A 154 4.73 8.45 12.83
N LYS A 155 4.89 7.15 12.99
CA LYS A 155 5.02 6.19 11.90
C LYS A 155 3.85 5.20 11.94
N LEU A 156 3.40 4.78 10.76
CA LEU A 156 2.42 3.72 10.58
C LEU A 156 3.13 2.52 10.00
N ASN A 157 3.25 1.46 10.80
CA ASN A 157 4.14 0.33 10.50
C ASN A 157 5.56 0.83 10.22
N ASP A 158 6.08 0.65 9.00
CA ASP A 158 7.42 1.07 8.60
C ASP A 158 7.48 2.45 7.92
N LYS A 159 6.32 3.10 7.70
CA LYS A 159 6.24 4.37 6.98
C LYS A 159 6.05 5.54 7.94
N VAL A 160 6.94 6.53 7.89
CA VAL A 160 6.74 7.81 8.57
C VAL A 160 5.57 8.55 7.90
N ILE A 161 4.51 8.82 8.69
CA ILE A 161 3.34 9.58 8.26
C ILE A 161 3.40 11.05 8.71
N ARG A 162 4.17 11.33 9.77
CA ARG A 162 4.45 12.67 10.26
C ARG A 162 5.81 12.68 10.96
N HIS A 163 6.73 13.50 10.50
CA HIS A 163 8.02 13.72 11.17
C HIS A 163 7.82 14.41 12.51
N ALA A 164 8.67 14.12 13.48
CA ALA A 164 8.70 14.86 14.73
C ALA A 164 9.36 16.21 14.52
N LYS A 165 8.72 17.31 14.92
CA LYS A 165 9.32 18.64 14.90
C LYS A 165 10.09 18.87 16.16
N VAL A 166 11.40 19.04 16.02
CA VAL A 166 12.34 19.04 17.13
C VAL A 166 13.25 20.26 17.14
N VAL A 167 13.74 20.58 18.32
CA VAL A 167 14.81 21.55 18.56
C VAL A 167 16.12 20.78 18.76
N VAL A 168 17.14 21.09 17.97
CA VAL A 168 18.41 20.39 17.96
C VAL A 168 19.53 21.23 18.56
N ALA A 169 20.40 20.60 19.31
CA ALA A 169 21.60 21.21 19.87
C ALA A 169 22.68 21.36 18.79
N GLN A 170 23.25 22.56 18.64
CA GLN A 170 24.35 22.86 17.72
C GLN A 170 25.65 23.12 18.44
#